data_ca2266b6a4542a5a485e493542b861aa
#
_entry.id   ca2266b6a4542a5a485e493542b861aa
#
_cell.length_a   1.000
_cell.length_b   1.000
_cell.length_c   1.000
_cell.angle_alpha   90.00
_cell.angle_beta   90.00
_cell.angle_gamma   90.00
#
_symmetry.space_group_name_H-M   'P 1'
#
loop_
_entity.id
_entity.type
_entity.pdbx_description
1 polymer ?
#
loop_
_entity_poly.entity_id
_entity_poly.type
_entity_poly.pdbx_seq_one_letter_code
_entity_poly.pdbx_strand_id
1 'polypeptide(L)'
;MKPFSILFASTLVFLVGTLAGIAFTTLQLPGATLVERPATTAFLTDQPSPHDYLKESNIKVYDDKVEFSFPGRTLSWARYEDSNSMDPVFDKSANGVAFVPRSSADIHEGDIITYKQGKNLIVHRVVQAGFDPDGWYAITKGDNNPIADLGKVRFSQVQHVLLAILY
;
A
#
# COMPACT_ATOMS: atom_id res chain seq x y z
N MET A 1 27.82 -50.13 25.37
CA MET A 1 26.39 -49.83 25.47
C MET A 1 26.16 -48.34 25.28
N LYS A 2 25.37 -48.00 24.26
CA LYS A 2 24.75 -46.71 23.89
C LYS A 2 25.57 -45.71 23.06
N PRO A 3 25.27 -45.66 21.78
CA PRO A 3 24.95 -44.40 21.16
C PRO A 3 23.78 -44.50 20.13
N PHE A 4 22.70 -45.25 20.41
CA PHE A 4 21.64 -45.43 19.37
C PHE A 4 20.41 -44.52 19.56
N SER A 5 20.30 -43.80 20.68
CA SER A 5 19.09 -43.00 20.97
C SER A 5 19.15 -41.54 20.49
N ILE A 6 20.31 -41.01 20.15
CA ILE A 6 20.43 -39.59 19.72
C ILE A 6 20.18 -39.42 18.23
N LEU A 7 20.51 -40.45 17.42
CA LEU A 7 20.34 -40.38 15.97
C LEU A 7 18.85 -40.45 15.53
N PHE A 8 18.00 -41.13 16.31
CA PHE A 8 16.60 -41.29 16.00
C PHE A 8 15.76 -40.01 16.27
N ALA A 9 16.13 -39.22 17.26
CA ALA A 9 15.45 -37.98 17.59
C ALA A 9 15.69 -36.88 16.55
N SER A 10 16.91 -36.82 16.01
CA SER A 10 17.24 -35.82 14.98
C SER A 10 16.59 -36.12 13.63
N THR A 11 16.46 -37.42 13.29
CA THR A 11 15.84 -37.84 12.02
C THR A 11 14.33 -37.63 12.06
N LEU A 12 13.66 -37.78 13.21
CA LEU A 12 12.25 -37.59 13.36
C LEU A 12 11.86 -36.08 13.24
N VAL A 13 12.67 -35.20 13.82
CA VAL A 13 12.46 -33.75 13.70
C VAL A 13 12.63 -33.28 12.25
N PHE A 14 13.56 -33.87 11.51
CA PHE A 14 13.75 -33.53 10.09
C PHE A 14 12.59 -34.02 9.21
N LEU A 15 12.01 -35.20 9.53
CA LEU A 15 10.89 -35.74 8.76
C LEU A 15 9.57 -35.00 9.00
N VAL A 16 9.35 -34.51 10.22
CA VAL A 16 8.18 -33.68 10.55
C VAL A 16 8.29 -32.29 9.91
N GLY A 17 9.51 -31.72 9.84
CA GLY A 17 9.75 -30.44 9.17
C GLY A 17 9.48 -30.49 7.66
N THR A 18 9.84 -31.60 6.99
CA THR A 18 9.60 -31.77 5.55
C THR A 18 8.14 -32.03 5.20
N LEU A 19 7.39 -32.67 6.09
CA LEU A 19 5.94 -32.89 5.91
C LEU A 19 5.10 -31.63 6.16
N ALA A 20 5.58 -30.71 6.99
CA ALA A 20 4.87 -29.47 7.30
C ALA A 20 5.21 -28.31 6.33
N GLY A 21 6.14 -28.50 5.38
CA GLY A 21 6.55 -27.45 4.43
C GLY A 21 7.18 -26.21 5.06
N ILE A 22 7.66 -26.32 6.32
CA ILE A 22 8.31 -25.24 7.06
C ILE A 22 9.82 -25.50 7.07
N ALA A 23 10.52 -24.98 6.08
CA ALA A 23 11.97 -24.93 6.10
C ALA A 23 12.42 -23.68 6.88
N PHE A 24 12.90 -23.87 8.11
CA PHE A 24 13.63 -22.82 8.82
C PHE A 24 15.09 -22.88 8.42
N THR A 25 15.51 -22.00 7.54
CA THR A 25 16.93 -21.74 7.32
C THR A 25 17.38 -20.60 8.22
N THR A 26 18.08 -20.91 9.30
CA THR A 26 18.78 -19.91 10.08
C THR A 26 20.19 -19.74 9.50
N LEU A 27 20.42 -18.66 8.80
CA LEU A 27 21.76 -18.24 8.43
C LEU A 27 22.34 -17.45 9.61
N GLN A 28 23.17 -18.08 10.40
CA GLN A 28 23.84 -17.44 11.53
C GLN A 28 25.13 -16.78 11.04
N LEU A 29 25.09 -15.49 10.75
CA LEU A 29 26.30 -14.70 10.57
C LEU A 29 26.78 -14.23 11.93
N PRO A 30 28.11 -14.22 12.19
CA PRO A 30 28.66 -13.76 13.48
C PRO A 30 28.24 -12.29 13.68
N GLY A 31 27.37 -12.06 14.65
CA GLY A 31 26.97 -10.73 15.09
C GLY A 31 25.65 -10.16 14.57
N ALA A 32 24.87 -10.88 13.75
CA ALA A 32 23.54 -10.46 13.36
C ALA A 32 22.58 -11.65 13.24
N THR A 33 21.57 -11.70 14.06
CA THR A 33 20.41 -12.58 13.89
C THR A 33 19.41 -11.86 12.98
N LEU A 34 19.45 -12.17 11.68
CA LEU A 34 18.33 -11.82 10.79
C LEU A 34 17.24 -12.85 11.06
N VAL A 35 16.24 -12.46 11.82
CA VAL A 35 14.97 -13.19 11.88
C VAL A 35 14.22 -12.89 10.60
N GLU A 36 14.46 -13.67 9.55
CA GLU A 36 13.54 -13.68 8.44
C GLU A 36 12.20 -14.19 8.97
N ARG A 37 11.21 -13.33 9.00
CA ARG A 37 9.83 -13.78 9.15
C ARG A 37 9.57 -14.76 8.02
N PRO A 38 9.01 -15.97 8.31
CA PRO A 38 8.54 -16.82 7.23
C PRO A 38 7.65 -15.97 6.37
N ALA A 39 7.97 -15.85 5.08
CA ALA A 39 7.07 -15.28 4.13
C ALA A 39 5.83 -16.19 4.13
N THR A 40 4.87 -15.85 4.95
CA THR A 40 3.50 -16.29 4.74
C THR A 40 3.08 -15.62 3.45
N THR A 41 3.42 -16.24 2.34
CA THR A 41 2.99 -15.87 0.99
C THR A 41 1.50 -16.12 0.80
N ALA A 42 0.75 -16.18 1.88
CA ALA A 42 -0.68 -16.16 1.84
C ALA A 42 -1.12 -14.72 1.55
N PHE A 43 -1.24 -14.40 0.25
CA PHE A 43 -2.18 -13.38 -0.24
C PHE A 43 -1.92 -11.91 0.10
N LEU A 44 -0.70 -11.49 0.31
CA LEU A 44 -0.35 -10.10 0.06
C LEU A 44 -0.27 -9.94 -1.47
N THR A 45 -1.40 -9.69 -2.10
CA THR A 45 -1.39 -9.12 -3.45
C THR A 45 -0.59 -7.84 -3.35
N ASP A 46 0.54 -7.81 -4.06
CA ASP A 46 1.38 -6.62 -4.14
C ASP A 46 0.50 -5.45 -4.58
N GLN A 47 0.41 -4.42 -3.74
CA GLN A 47 -0.38 -3.26 -4.07
C GLN A 47 0.48 -2.32 -4.92
N PRO A 48 -0.01 -1.84 -6.05
CA PRO A 48 0.75 -0.91 -6.86
C PRO A 48 1.06 0.36 -6.06
N SER A 49 2.31 0.83 -6.15
CA SER A 49 2.73 2.08 -5.52
C SER A 49 2.14 3.29 -6.24
N PRO A 50 1.83 4.38 -5.53
CA PRO A 50 1.45 5.64 -6.15
C PRO A 50 2.52 6.16 -7.11
N HIS A 51 2.08 6.93 -8.11
CA HIS A 51 2.98 7.61 -9.02
C HIS A 51 3.81 8.66 -8.29
N ASP A 52 5.08 8.81 -8.67
CA ASP A 52 5.97 9.83 -8.10
C ASP A 52 5.68 11.20 -8.72
N TYR A 53 4.99 12.04 -7.94
CA TYR A 53 4.68 13.43 -8.28
C TYR A 53 5.68 14.44 -7.74
N LEU A 54 6.59 14.03 -6.84
CA LEU A 54 7.50 14.91 -6.12
C LEU A 54 8.92 14.78 -6.65
N LYS A 55 9.36 15.75 -7.42
CA LYS A 55 10.76 15.82 -7.88
C LYS A 55 11.66 16.24 -6.73
N GLU A 56 12.85 15.66 -6.64
CA GLU A 56 13.86 16.02 -5.64
C GLU A 56 14.15 17.53 -5.60
N SER A 57 14.22 18.19 -6.76
CA SER A 57 14.42 19.64 -6.85
C SER A 57 13.32 20.50 -6.21
N ASN A 58 12.16 19.89 -5.91
CA ASN A 58 11.02 20.54 -5.31
C ASN A 58 10.93 20.32 -3.78
N ILE A 59 11.96 19.69 -3.20
CA ILE A 59 12.10 19.46 -1.76
C ILE A 59 13.12 20.43 -1.22
N LYS A 60 12.74 21.21 -0.21
CA LYS A 60 13.65 22.08 0.52
C LYS A 60 13.59 21.76 2.00
N VAL A 61 14.73 21.44 2.57
CA VAL A 61 14.89 21.14 3.99
C VAL A 61 15.56 22.30 4.68
N TYR A 62 14.96 22.77 5.78
CA TYR A 62 15.47 23.82 6.65
C TYR A 62 15.63 23.20 8.06
N ASP A 63 16.21 23.97 8.98
CA ASP A 63 16.46 23.47 10.34
C ASP A 63 15.17 23.13 11.11
N ASP A 64 14.07 23.81 10.82
CA ASP A 64 12.80 23.71 11.54
C ASP A 64 11.59 23.32 10.66
N LYS A 65 11.78 23.18 9.33
CA LYS A 65 10.70 22.85 8.40
C LYS A 65 11.19 22.13 7.13
N VAL A 66 10.25 21.46 6.49
CA VAL A 66 10.42 20.94 5.13
C VAL A 66 9.36 21.56 4.22
N GLU A 67 9.76 22.05 3.06
CA GLU A 67 8.86 22.54 2.02
C GLU A 67 8.82 21.60 0.83
N PHE A 68 7.61 21.25 0.40
CA PHE A 68 7.35 20.53 -0.84
C PHE A 68 6.62 21.43 -1.81
N SER A 69 7.12 21.52 -3.04
CA SER A 69 6.51 22.34 -4.08
C SER A 69 5.95 21.46 -5.20
N PHE A 70 4.72 21.75 -5.62
CA PHE A 70 4.02 21.07 -6.72
C PHE A 70 3.59 22.08 -7.77
N PRO A 71 4.53 22.57 -8.63
CA PRO A 71 4.25 23.63 -9.59
C PRO A 71 3.09 23.27 -10.52
N GLY A 72 2.17 24.21 -10.66
CA GLY A 72 1.02 24.07 -11.55
C GLY A 72 -0.09 23.17 -11.02
N ARG A 73 -0.06 22.73 -9.75
CA ARG A 73 -1.14 21.94 -9.12
C ARG A 73 -1.91 22.77 -8.11
N THR A 74 -3.20 22.54 -8.01
CA THR A 74 -4.03 23.09 -6.93
C THR A 74 -4.05 22.10 -5.80
N LEU A 75 -3.48 22.47 -4.66
CA LEU A 75 -3.37 21.61 -3.50
C LEU A 75 -4.61 21.71 -2.60
N SER A 76 -4.90 20.63 -1.91
CA SER A 76 -5.93 20.51 -0.89
C SER A 76 -5.38 19.75 0.31
N TRP A 77 -5.98 19.98 1.47
CA TRP A 77 -5.69 19.25 2.71
C TRP A 77 -6.98 18.66 3.26
N ALA A 78 -6.89 17.46 3.82
CA ALA A 78 -8.00 16.77 4.45
C ALA A 78 -7.54 15.95 5.65
N ARG A 79 -8.45 15.74 6.60
CA ARG A 79 -8.34 14.70 7.64
C ARG A 79 -9.23 13.53 7.27
N TYR A 80 -8.80 12.34 7.68
CA TYR A 80 -9.54 11.12 7.38
C TYR A 80 -10.44 10.71 8.54
N GLU A 81 -11.51 9.99 8.21
CA GLU A 81 -12.44 9.40 9.17
C GLU A 81 -11.98 7.99 9.56
N ASP A 82 -12.46 7.53 10.70
CA ASP A 82 -12.22 6.20 11.28
C ASP A 82 -13.02 5.15 10.50
N SER A 83 -12.44 4.62 9.44
CA SER A 83 -13.11 3.66 8.56
C SER A 83 -12.37 2.32 8.45
N ASN A 84 -11.11 2.27 8.85
CA ASN A 84 -10.18 1.14 8.72
C ASN A 84 -9.97 0.65 7.27
N SER A 85 -10.60 1.26 6.28
CA SER A 85 -10.55 0.76 4.89
C SER A 85 -9.18 0.89 4.24
N MET A 86 -8.36 1.83 4.72
CA MET A 86 -7.02 2.10 4.18
C MET A 86 -5.90 1.69 5.14
N ASP A 87 -6.21 0.93 6.20
CA ASP A 87 -5.19 0.34 7.08
C ASP A 87 -4.26 -0.60 6.29
N PRO A 88 -2.97 -0.64 6.63
CA PRO A 88 -2.24 0.15 7.62
C PRO A 88 -1.65 1.45 7.07
N VAL A 89 -2.04 1.87 5.86
CA VAL A 89 -1.45 3.03 5.18
C VAL A 89 -1.84 4.33 5.87
N PHE A 90 -3.11 4.50 6.18
CA PHE A 90 -3.63 5.57 7.03
C PHE A 90 -5.03 5.27 7.54
N ASP A 91 -5.40 5.91 8.65
CA ASP A 91 -6.73 5.92 9.23
C ASP A 91 -7.00 7.27 9.93
N LYS A 92 -7.94 7.30 10.85
CA LYS A 92 -8.30 8.42 11.71
C LYS A 92 -7.09 9.13 12.26
N SER A 93 -6.82 10.26 12.36
CA SER A 93 -5.65 11.01 12.83
C SER A 93 -4.62 11.33 11.77
N ALA A 94 -4.63 10.65 10.64
CA ALA A 94 -3.78 11.01 9.52
C ALA A 94 -4.32 12.26 8.80
N ASN A 95 -3.40 13.07 8.29
CA ASN A 95 -3.70 14.23 7.46
C ASN A 95 -3.22 13.95 6.05
N GLY A 96 -4.03 14.23 5.05
CA GLY A 96 -3.66 14.07 3.65
C GLY A 96 -3.40 15.41 2.97
N VAL A 97 -2.31 15.50 2.24
CA VAL A 97 -2.09 16.54 1.25
C VAL A 97 -2.35 15.95 -0.13
N ALA A 98 -3.20 16.58 -0.91
CA ALA A 98 -3.65 16.08 -2.20
C ALA A 98 -3.70 17.21 -3.23
N PHE A 99 -3.83 16.86 -4.50
CA PHE A 99 -4.09 17.84 -5.57
C PHE A 99 -5.37 17.52 -6.33
N VAL A 100 -5.94 18.57 -6.95
CA VAL A 100 -7.06 18.43 -7.86
C VAL A 100 -6.55 18.00 -9.24
N PRO A 101 -6.91 16.80 -9.76
CA PRO A 101 -6.48 16.39 -11.10
C PRO A 101 -7.19 17.21 -12.17
N ARG A 102 -6.46 17.56 -13.23
CA ARG A 102 -7.00 18.35 -14.36
C ARG A 102 -7.56 17.47 -15.46
N SER A 103 -7.04 16.27 -15.56
CA SER A 103 -7.45 15.25 -16.52
C SER A 103 -7.20 13.86 -15.96
N SER A 104 -7.76 12.86 -16.63
CA SER A 104 -7.50 11.46 -16.28
C SER A 104 -6.03 11.05 -16.45
N ALA A 105 -5.26 11.79 -17.24
CA ALA A 105 -3.80 11.57 -17.38
C ALA A 105 -3.00 11.93 -16.10
N ASP A 106 -3.62 12.62 -15.16
CA ASP A 106 -3.05 12.91 -13.84
C ASP A 106 -3.29 11.78 -12.82
N ILE A 107 -3.88 10.65 -13.22
CA ILE A 107 -4.24 9.54 -12.33
C ILE A 107 -3.67 8.24 -12.86
N HIS A 108 -2.92 7.53 -12.01
CA HIS A 108 -2.24 6.30 -12.37
C HIS A 108 -2.69 5.13 -11.46
N GLU A 109 -2.45 3.91 -11.91
CA GLU A 109 -2.58 2.75 -11.04
C GLU A 109 -1.61 2.88 -9.86
N GLY A 110 -2.10 2.56 -8.68
CA GLY A 110 -1.39 2.77 -7.42
C GLY A 110 -1.74 4.07 -6.71
N ASP A 111 -2.21 5.09 -7.41
CA ASP A 111 -2.61 6.35 -6.77
C ASP A 111 -3.78 6.14 -5.81
N ILE A 112 -3.76 6.88 -4.72
CA ILE A 112 -4.88 6.95 -3.79
C ILE A 112 -5.70 8.17 -4.17
N ILE A 113 -6.97 7.96 -4.50
CA ILE A 113 -7.86 9.02 -4.95
C ILE A 113 -9.03 9.24 -4.00
N THR A 114 -9.46 10.49 -3.88
CA THR A 114 -10.76 10.83 -3.28
C THR A 114 -11.77 10.97 -4.40
N TYR A 115 -12.89 10.26 -4.30
CA TYR A 115 -13.95 10.33 -5.30
C TYR A 115 -15.35 10.34 -4.68
N LYS A 116 -16.32 10.84 -5.42
CA LYS A 116 -17.72 10.88 -5.01
C LYS A 116 -18.43 9.58 -5.41
N GLN A 117 -19.11 8.99 -4.43
CA GLN A 117 -20.06 7.90 -4.65
C GLN A 117 -21.40 8.27 -4.02
N GLY A 118 -22.31 8.74 -4.82
CA GLY A 118 -23.56 9.33 -4.32
C GLY A 118 -23.30 10.59 -3.48
N LYS A 119 -23.65 10.54 -2.21
CA LYS A 119 -23.40 11.63 -1.24
C LYS A 119 -22.09 11.50 -0.47
N ASN A 120 -21.42 10.37 -0.59
CA ASN A 120 -20.22 10.07 0.17
C ASN A 120 -18.96 10.43 -0.62
N LEU A 121 -17.90 10.82 0.11
CA LEU A 121 -16.54 10.88 -0.36
C LEU A 121 -15.84 9.60 0.08
N ILE A 122 -15.21 8.91 -0.85
CA ILE A 122 -14.45 7.69 -0.61
C ILE A 122 -13.00 7.95 -0.97
N VAL A 123 -12.09 7.38 -0.17
CA VAL A 123 -10.64 7.51 -0.39
C VAL A 123 -10.08 6.10 -0.49
N HIS A 124 -9.78 5.66 -1.71
CA HIS A 124 -9.28 4.31 -1.98
C HIS A 124 -8.18 4.34 -3.04
N ARG A 125 -7.43 3.24 -3.14
CA ARG A 125 -6.36 3.06 -4.13
C ARG A 125 -6.92 2.66 -5.49
N VAL A 126 -6.38 3.23 -6.55
CA VAL A 126 -6.61 2.79 -7.93
C VAL A 126 -5.85 1.48 -8.16
N VAL A 127 -6.56 0.39 -8.33
CA VAL A 127 -5.97 -0.93 -8.61
C VAL A 127 -5.99 -1.27 -10.10
N GLN A 128 -6.77 -0.54 -10.88
CA GLN A 128 -6.79 -0.63 -12.34
C GLN A 128 -7.31 0.67 -12.92
N ALA A 129 -6.72 1.13 -14.01
CA ALA A 129 -7.24 2.24 -14.81
C ALA A 129 -7.33 1.86 -16.28
N GLY A 130 -8.27 2.45 -17.01
CA GLY A 130 -8.46 2.13 -18.43
C GLY A 130 -9.49 3.02 -19.11
N PHE A 131 -9.83 2.62 -20.33
CA PHE A 131 -10.86 3.26 -21.14
C PHE A 131 -11.89 2.24 -21.61
N ASP A 132 -13.13 2.64 -21.69
CA ASP A 132 -14.23 1.91 -22.28
C ASP A 132 -15.07 2.86 -23.16
N PRO A 133 -16.19 2.42 -23.77
CA PRO A 133 -17.01 3.28 -24.61
C PRO A 133 -17.53 4.58 -23.92
N ASP A 134 -17.65 4.55 -22.58
CA ASP A 134 -18.08 5.69 -21.77
C ASP A 134 -16.91 6.58 -21.33
N GLY A 135 -15.68 6.30 -21.76
CA GLY A 135 -14.48 7.05 -21.47
C GLY A 135 -13.57 6.42 -20.42
N TRP A 136 -12.75 7.24 -19.78
CA TRP A 136 -11.82 6.78 -18.75
C TRP A 136 -12.55 6.27 -17.50
N TYR A 137 -11.99 5.21 -16.91
CA TYR A 137 -12.44 4.67 -15.63
C TYR A 137 -11.27 4.23 -14.75
N ALA A 138 -11.53 4.15 -13.45
CA ALA A 138 -10.72 3.46 -12.47
C ALA A 138 -11.55 2.41 -11.72
N ILE A 139 -10.91 1.30 -11.37
CA ILE A 139 -11.36 0.38 -10.33
C ILE A 139 -10.55 0.71 -9.09
N THR A 140 -11.24 0.91 -7.98
CA THR A 140 -10.64 1.28 -6.71
C THR A 140 -10.80 0.18 -5.68
N LYS A 141 -9.93 0.19 -4.66
CA LYS A 141 -9.98 -0.74 -3.54
C LYS A 141 -9.38 -0.09 -2.30
N GLY A 142 -10.05 -0.22 -1.17
CA GLY A 142 -9.42 0.07 0.13
C GLY A 142 -8.30 -0.92 0.40
N ASP A 143 -7.16 -0.45 0.88
CA ASP A 143 -5.98 -1.29 1.10
C ASP A 143 -6.27 -2.46 2.05
N ASN A 144 -7.13 -2.24 3.02
CA ASN A 144 -7.60 -3.26 3.98
C ASN A 144 -8.85 -4.04 3.52
N ASN A 145 -9.47 -3.66 2.41
CA ASN A 145 -10.67 -4.34 1.95
C ASN A 145 -10.33 -5.66 1.24
N PRO A 146 -11.12 -6.73 1.39
CA PRO A 146 -10.85 -8.01 0.74
C PRO A 146 -11.10 -7.97 -0.78
N ILE A 147 -11.99 -7.11 -1.24
CA ILE A 147 -12.40 -6.99 -2.65
C ILE A 147 -12.37 -5.55 -3.11
N ALA A 148 -12.28 -5.36 -4.43
CA ALA A 148 -12.39 -4.05 -5.05
C ALA A 148 -13.80 -3.46 -4.87
N ASP A 149 -13.88 -2.13 -4.98
CA ASP A 149 -15.15 -1.41 -4.92
C ASP A 149 -16.05 -1.79 -6.09
N LEU A 150 -17.35 -1.77 -5.84
CA LEU A 150 -18.31 -2.09 -6.88
C LEU A 150 -18.42 -0.94 -7.90
N GLY A 151 -18.31 -1.30 -9.17
CA GLY A 151 -18.47 -0.37 -10.28
C GLY A 151 -17.16 0.33 -10.68
N LYS A 152 -17.29 1.21 -11.66
CA LYS A 152 -16.20 2.00 -12.22
C LYS A 152 -16.31 3.43 -11.74
N VAL A 153 -15.21 3.97 -11.21
CA VAL A 153 -15.09 5.39 -10.89
C VAL A 153 -14.76 6.14 -12.18
N ARG A 154 -15.58 7.11 -12.55
CA ARG A 154 -15.37 7.99 -13.71
C ARG A 154 -14.56 9.22 -13.32
N PHE A 155 -13.81 9.81 -14.26
CA PHE A 155 -13.01 11.00 -13.98
C PHE A 155 -13.83 12.14 -13.35
N SER A 156 -15.07 12.35 -13.78
CA SER A 156 -15.97 13.36 -13.22
C SER A 156 -16.30 13.18 -11.74
N GLN A 157 -16.10 11.98 -11.19
CA GLN A 157 -16.31 11.68 -9.78
C GLN A 157 -15.07 11.97 -8.95
N VAL A 158 -13.87 11.96 -9.56
CA VAL A 158 -12.60 12.16 -8.85
C VAL A 158 -12.48 13.60 -8.39
N GLN A 159 -12.13 13.79 -7.13
CA GLN A 159 -11.96 15.09 -6.51
C GLN A 159 -10.48 15.43 -6.30
N HIS A 160 -9.72 14.46 -5.78
CA HIS A 160 -8.31 14.66 -5.42
C HIS A 160 -7.50 13.39 -5.66
N VAL A 161 -6.19 13.59 -5.85
CA VAL A 161 -5.14 12.55 -5.83
C VAL A 161 -4.22 12.84 -4.65
N LEU A 162 -3.98 11.84 -3.80
CA LEU A 162 -3.17 11.96 -2.60
C LEU A 162 -1.68 12.08 -2.95
N LEU A 163 -1.00 13.01 -2.32
CA LEU A 163 0.45 13.27 -2.49
C LEU A 163 1.27 12.86 -1.27
N ALA A 164 0.73 13.12 -0.08
CA ALA A 164 1.42 12.86 1.18
C ALA A 164 0.45 12.55 2.31
N ILE A 165 0.91 11.76 3.25
CA ILE A 165 0.22 11.43 4.50
C ILE A 165 1.11 11.95 5.65
N LEU A 166 0.50 12.66 6.57
CA LEU A 166 1.15 13.25 7.74
C LEU A 166 0.45 12.77 9.01
N TYR A 167 1.22 12.27 9.96
CA TYR A 167 0.77 11.80 11.26
C TYR A 167 1.09 12.78 12.39
#